data_b27e58fdf5bce37a135939d6f17f1f09
#
_entry.id   b27e58fdf5bce37a135939d6f17f1f09
#
_cell.length_a   1.000
_cell.length_b   1.000
_cell.length_c   1.000
_cell.angle_alpha   90.00
_cell.angle_beta   90.00
_cell.angle_gamma   90.00
#
_symmetry.space_group_name_H-M   'P 1'
#
loop_
_entity.id
_entity.type
_entity.pdbx_description
1 polymer ?
#
loop_
_entity_poly.entity_id
_entity_poly.type
_entity_poly.pdbx_seq_one_letter_code
_entity_poly.pdbx_strand_id
1 'polypeptide(L)'
;MMTEKLQDRLRGTGVAIVTPFTKSNAIDFLAFEKILNHTISNGVEYIVLLGTTGESVTMSKVEKKTLIEFAVERIDHRVPLVLGLGGNNTSELVLSIHGSPFKDVDAILSVCPYYNKPTQEGIYQHFKIVAEASPVPVILYTVPGRTSSNIAASTTLRLAHDFSNIIGIKEASGNLDQIYQLLKNRPEGFLIISGDDGITLPLLAAGADGVISVVANAFPGKFSELVRLGLKGDFAPARKIHFELIDLINALFADGSPGGIKAALNLMGLCEEIVRLPLVPVNKELHKLIKKLIDQIN
;
A
#
# COMPACT_ATOMS: atom_id res chain seq x y z
N MET A 1 14.39 10.66 -25.69
CA MET A 1 13.99 10.95 -24.32
C MET A 1 14.44 9.78 -23.46
N MET A 2 15.21 10.00 -22.38
CA MET A 2 15.48 8.91 -21.42
C MET A 2 14.15 8.54 -20.79
N THR A 3 13.75 7.28 -20.91
CA THR A 3 12.56 6.76 -20.20
C THR A 3 12.80 6.92 -18.70
N GLU A 4 11.91 7.60 -18.02
CA GLU A 4 11.94 7.77 -16.57
C GLU A 4 12.01 6.40 -15.89
N LYS A 5 12.92 6.23 -14.93
CA LYS A 5 13.06 4.95 -14.22
C LYS A 5 11.79 4.66 -13.43
N LEU A 6 11.40 3.40 -13.30
CA LEU A 6 10.23 3.00 -12.52
C LEU A 6 10.30 3.54 -11.07
N GLN A 7 11.48 3.53 -10.45
CA GLN A 7 11.67 4.05 -9.10
C GLN A 7 11.26 5.52 -8.97
N ASP A 8 11.55 6.35 -9.99
CA ASP A 8 11.16 7.76 -9.99
C ASP A 8 9.62 7.92 -10.08
N ARG A 9 8.96 7.06 -10.86
CA ARG A 9 7.49 7.01 -10.98
C ARG A 9 6.79 6.46 -9.71
N LEU A 10 7.50 5.74 -8.85
CA LEU A 10 6.99 5.21 -7.58
C LEU A 10 7.32 6.11 -6.37
N ARG A 11 7.92 7.28 -6.60
CA ARG A 11 8.09 8.31 -5.55
C ARG A 11 6.79 9.10 -5.39
N GLY A 12 6.42 9.39 -4.14
CA GLY A 12 5.17 10.11 -3.88
C GLY A 12 4.12 9.24 -3.20
N THR A 13 2.88 9.39 -3.59
CA THR A 13 1.73 8.71 -2.97
C THR A 13 1.25 7.54 -3.83
N GLY A 14 1.51 6.33 -3.36
CA GLY A 14 0.78 5.14 -3.80
C GLY A 14 -0.49 4.94 -2.99
N VAL A 15 -1.53 4.40 -3.57
CA VAL A 15 -2.76 4.07 -2.85
C VAL A 15 -2.91 2.57 -2.70
N ALA A 16 -2.95 2.07 -1.45
CA ALA A 16 -3.43 0.72 -1.16
C ALA A 16 -4.94 0.69 -1.40
N ILE A 17 -5.34 0.48 -2.68
CA ILE A 17 -6.73 0.65 -3.08
C ILE A 17 -7.63 -0.41 -2.43
N VAL A 18 -8.82 0.01 -1.97
CA VAL A 18 -9.83 -0.91 -1.46
C VAL A 18 -10.43 -1.75 -2.58
N THR A 19 -10.94 -2.94 -2.26
CA THR A 19 -11.83 -3.69 -3.14
C THR A 19 -13.26 -3.53 -2.62
N PRO A 20 -14.12 -2.77 -3.28
CA PRO A 20 -15.51 -2.64 -2.88
C PRO A 20 -16.29 -3.94 -3.17
N PHE A 21 -17.23 -4.25 -2.29
CA PHE A 21 -18.12 -5.40 -2.43
C PHE A 21 -19.58 -4.97 -2.46
N THR A 22 -20.40 -5.72 -3.19
CA THR A 22 -21.86 -5.59 -3.21
C THR A 22 -22.48 -6.23 -1.96
N LYS A 23 -23.76 -5.99 -1.71
CA LYS A 23 -24.53 -6.64 -0.62
C LYS A 23 -24.55 -8.17 -0.72
N SER A 24 -24.29 -8.73 -1.90
CA SER A 24 -24.12 -10.18 -2.10
C SER A 24 -22.69 -10.67 -1.93
N ASN A 25 -21.77 -9.84 -1.43
CA ASN A 25 -20.33 -10.11 -1.28
C ASN A 25 -19.58 -10.36 -2.60
N ALA A 26 -20.13 -10.04 -3.76
CA ALA A 26 -19.40 -10.01 -5.02
C ALA A 26 -18.56 -8.72 -5.12
N ILE A 27 -17.50 -8.73 -5.94
CA ILE A 27 -16.72 -7.50 -6.23
C ILE A 27 -17.64 -6.52 -6.97
N ASP A 28 -17.69 -5.27 -6.50
CA ASP A 28 -18.41 -4.18 -7.15
C ASP A 28 -17.46 -3.44 -8.10
N PHE A 29 -17.42 -3.88 -9.34
CA PHE A 29 -16.55 -3.31 -10.37
C PHE A 29 -16.91 -1.85 -10.72
N LEU A 30 -18.19 -1.46 -10.61
CA LEU A 30 -18.61 -0.07 -10.86
C LEU A 30 -18.10 0.87 -9.77
N ALA A 31 -18.22 0.47 -8.51
CA ALA A 31 -17.66 1.23 -7.39
C ALA A 31 -16.13 1.23 -7.44
N PHE A 32 -15.49 0.11 -7.84
CA PHE A 32 -14.04 0.03 -8.00
C PHE A 32 -13.53 1.02 -9.06
N GLU A 33 -14.18 1.11 -10.22
CA GLU A 33 -13.84 2.09 -11.27
C GLU A 33 -14.00 3.54 -10.78
N LYS A 34 -15.08 3.85 -10.02
CA LYS A 34 -15.26 5.16 -9.41
C LYS A 34 -14.10 5.53 -8.48
N ILE A 35 -13.67 4.59 -7.62
CA ILE A 35 -12.57 4.80 -6.67
C ILE A 35 -11.23 4.94 -7.42
N LEU A 36 -10.97 4.13 -8.44
CA LEU A 36 -9.79 4.29 -9.31
C LEU A 36 -9.74 5.68 -9.94
N ASN A 37 -10.84 6.12 -10.55
CA ASN A 37 -10.89 7.43 -11.17
C ASN A 37 -10.79 8.56 -10.14
N HIS A 38 -11.44 8.42 -8.97
CA HIS A 38 -11.31 9.36 -7.87
C HIS A 38 -9.85 9.51 -7.42
N THR A 39 -9.12 8.42 -7.23
CA THR A 39 -7.72 8.47 -6.77
C THR A 39 -6.78 9.02 -7.85
N ILE A 40 -6.85 8.51 -9.07
CA ILE A 40 -5.95 8.91 -10.17
C ILE A 40 -6.18 10.36 -10.59
N SER A 41 -7.44 10.80 -10.76
CA SER A 41 -7.76 12.17 -11.17
C SER A 41 -7.38 13.22 -10.11
N ASN A 42 -7.21 12.82 -8.86
CA ASN A 42 -6.75 13.69 -7.78
C ASN A 42 -5.24 13.57 -7.51
N GLY A 43 -4.49 12.96 -8.43
CA GLY A 43 -3.04 13.11 -8.53
C GLY A 43 -2.24 12.19 -7.60
N VAL A 44 -2.70 10.97 -7.37
CA VAL A 44 -1.83 9.93 -6.79
C VAL A 44 -0.81 9.47 -7.82
N GLU A 45 0.37 9.10 -7.38
CA GLU A 45 1.46 8.72 -8.27
C GLU A 45 1.34 7.26 -8.77
N TYR A 46 0.76 6.34 -7.98
CA TYR A 46 0.57 4.94 -8.38
C TYR A 46 -0.52 4.23 -7.58
N ILE A 47 -0.96 3.07 -8.10
CA ILE A 47 -1.97 2.22 -7.44
C ILE A 47 -1.33 0.92 -6.95
N VAL A 48 -1.69 0.50 -5.73
CA VAL A 48 -1.33 -0.80 -5.17
C VAL A 48 -2.59 -1.65 -5.05
N LEU A 49 -2.74 -2.61 -5.94
CA LEU A 49 -3.88 -3.52 -6.01
C LEU A 49 -3.61 -4.78 -5.17
N LEU A 50 -4.64 -5.38 -4.61
CA LEU A 50 -4.56 -6.63 -3.83
C LEU A 50 -3.62 -6.56 -2.61
N GLY A 51 -3.37 -5.35 -2.08
CA GLY A 51 -2.74 -5.18 -0.77
C GLY A 51 -3.66 -5.60 0.38
N THR A 52 -3.22 -5.39 1.61
CA THR A 52 -4.01 -5.67 2.82
C THR A 52 -5.35 -4.92 2.82
N THR A 53 -5.34 -3.65 2.45
CA THR A 53 -6.53 -2.80 2.36
C THR A 53 -7.52 -3.28 1.30
N GLY A 54 -7.03 -3.96 0.27
CA GLY A 54 -7.84 -4.57 -0.79
C GLY A 54 -8.43 -5.92 -0.42
N GLU A 55 -8.28 -6.41 0.82
CA GLU A 55 -8.84 -7.67 1.32
C GLU A 55 -8.48 -8.91 0.46
N SER A 56 -7.29 -8.94 -0.11
CA SER A 56 -6.86 -9.98 -1.05
C SER A 56 -6.94 -11.41 -0.48
N VAL A 57 -6.81 -11.56 0.85
CA VAL A 57 -6.85 -12.87 1.52
C VAL A 57 -8.24 -13.51 1.53
N THR A 58 -9.31 -12.74 1.29
CA THR A 58 -10.69 -13.22 1.23
C THR A 58 -11.19 -13.47 -0.19
N MET A 59 -10.31 -13.27 -1.18
CA MET A 59 -10.64 -13.45 -2.60
C MET A 59 -10.14 -14.79 -3.13
N SER A 60 -10.97 -15.42 -3.98
CA SER A 60 -10.57 -16.57 -4.77
C SER A 60 -9.54 -16.19 -5.84
N LYS A 61 -8.83 -17.19 -6.38
CA LYS A 61 -7.87 -16.99 -7.49
C LYS A 61 -8.55 -16.38 -8.73
N VAL A 62 -9.79 -16.77 -9.01
CA VAL A 62 -10.57 -16.25 -10.13
C VAL A 62 -10.90 -14.77 -9.91
N GLU A 63 -11.41 -14.40 -8.73
CA GLU A 63 -11.71 -13.00 -8.40
C GLU A 63 -10.47 -12.10 -8.51
N LYS A 64 -9.32 -12.57 -7.99
CA LYS A 64 -8.06 -11.82 -8.10
C LYS A 64 -7.67 -11.59 -9.55
N LYS A 65 -7.72 -12.64 -10.39
CA LYS A 65 -7.38 -12.54 -11.81
C LYS A 65 -8.30 -11.54 -12.52
N THR A 66 -9.62 -11.68 -12.36
CA THR A 66 -10.60 -10.78 -12.97
C THR A 66 -10.42 -9.32 -12.51
N LEU A 67 -10.12 -9.11 -11.20
CA LEU A 67 -9.87 -7.77 -10.68
C LEU A 67 -8.57 -7.15 -11.23
N ILE A 68 -7.51 -7.94 -11.42
CA ILE A 68 -6.26 -7.46 -12.03
C ILE A 68 -6.52 -7.04 -13.49
N GLU A 69 -7.17 -7.91 -14.28
CA GLU A 69 -7.48 -7.63 -15.68
C GLU A 69 -8.34 -6.36 -15.82
N PHE A 70 -9.36 -6.22 -14.97
CA PHE A 70 -10.20 -5.03 -14.93
C PHE A 70 -9.42 -3.78 -14.52
N ALA A 71 -8.57 -3.87 -13.49
CA ALA A 71 -7.76 -2.74 -13.03
C ALA A 71 -6.77 -2.27 -14.11
N VAL A 72 -6.09 -3.19 -14.78
CA VAL A 72 -5.18 -2.90 -15.90
C VAL A 72 -5.92 -2.13 -17.00
N GLU A 73 -7.09 -2.64 -17.43
CA GLU A 73 -7.91 -1.98 -18.46
C GLU A 73 -8.33 -0.56 -18.04
N ARG A 74 -8.75 -0.38 -16.78
CA ARG A 74 -9.25 0.92 -16.31
C ARG A 74 -8.16 1.92 -15.93
N ILE A 75 -7.01 1.45 -15.49
CA ILE A 75 -5.86 2.33 -15.24
C ILE A 75 -5.27 2.84 -16.55
N ASP A 76 -5.24 2.01 -17.59
CA ASP A 76 -4.80 2.36 -18.95
C ASP A 76 -3.51 3.20 -18.96
N HIS A 77 -2.47 2.71 -18.30
CA HIS A 77 -1.13 3.32 -18.17
C HIS A 77 -1.12 4.76 -17.59
N ARG A 78 -2.23 5.28 -17.05
CA ARG A 78 -2.27 6.62 -16.45
C ARG A 78 -1.31 6.77 -15.28
N VAL A 79 -1.13 5.71 -14.50
CA VAL A 79 -0.19 5.62 -13.38
C VAL A 79 0.36 4.19 -13.29
N PRO A 80 1.52 3.96 -12.66
CA PRO A 80 2.02 2.62 -12.40
C PRO A 80 1.04 1.76 -11.58
N LEU A 81 1.01 0.45 -11.87
CA LEU A 81 0.27 -0.55 -11.13
C LEU A 81 1.22 -1.48 -10.39
N VAL A 82 1.12 -1.51 -9.06
CA VAL A 82 1.84 -2.44 -8.19
C VAL A 82 0.86 -3.51 -7.69
N LEU A 83 1.24 -4.79 -7.82
CA LEU A 83 0.40 -5.90 -7.43
C LEU A 83 0.83 -6.48 -6.08
N GLY A 84 -0.08 -6.50 -5.10
CA GLY A 84 0.13 -7.17 -3.81
C GLY A 84 0.15 -8.69 -3.99
N LEU A 85 1.32 -9.30 -3.84
CA LEU A 85 1.53 -10.75 -3.87
C LEU A 85 2.43 -11.14 -2.70
N GLY A 86 1.89 -11.90 -1.73
CA GLY A 86 2.63 -12.34 -0.57
C GLY A 86 2.00 -13.58 0.06
N GLY A 87 2.77 -14.25 0.88
CA GLY A 87 2.33 -15.46 1.56
C GLY A 87 3.37 -15.96 2.56
N ASN A 88 3.02 -16.98 3.32
CA ASN A 88 3.88 -17.63 4.31
C ASN A 88 4.31 -19.05 3.88
N ASN A 89 3.98 -19.44 2.66
CA ASN A 89 4.49 -20.62 1.97
C ASN A 89 5.19 -20.15 0.67
N THR A 90 6.50 -20.24 0.63
CA THR A 90 7.32 -19.74 -0.48
C THR A 90 6.95 -20.42 -1.80
N SER A 91 6.75 -21.73 -1.81
CA SER A 91 6.40 -22.48 -3.02
C SER A 91 5.04 -22.06 -3.60
N GLU A 92 4.02 -21.88 -2.73
CA GLU A 92 2.71 -21.40 -3.16
C GLU A 92 2.76 -19.95 -3.69
N LEU A 93 3.63 -19.11 -3.11
CA LEU A 93 3.82 -17.76 -3.60
C LEU A 93 4.45 -17.76 -5.01
N VAL A 94 5.45 -18.61 -5.26
CA VAL A 94 6.05 -18.78 -6.59
C VAL A 94 5.00 -19.24 -7.61
N LEU A 95 4.18 -20.24 -7.26
CA LEU A 95 3.07 -20.66 -8.11
C LEU A 95 2.07 -19.52 -8.36
N SER A 96 1.82 -18.69 -7.36
CA SER A 96 0.95 -17.53 -7.52
C SER A 96 1.56 -16.45 -8.41
N ILE A 97 2.87 -16.24 -8.34
CA ILE A 97 3.61 -15.34 -9.25
C ILE A 97 3.46 -15.88 -10.68
N HIS A 98 3.81 -17.14 -10.94
CA HIS A 98 3.72 -17.72 -12.29
C HIS A 98 2.29 -17.74 -12.85
N GLY A 99 1.27 -17.84 -12.00
CA GLY A 99 -0.14 -17.86 -12.40
C GLY A 99 -0.82 -16.48 -12.51
N SER A 100 -0.11 -15.39 -12.20
CA SER A 100 -0.67 -14.04 -12.24
C SER A 100 -0.48 -13.39 -13.61
N PRO A 101 -1.44 -12.55 -14.07
CA PRO A 101 -1.27 -11.79 -15.30
C PRO A 101 -0.39 -10.56 -15.01
N PHE A 102 0.85 -10.57 -15.54
CA PHE A 102 1.80 -9.46 -15.38
C PHE A 102 1.83 -8.48 -16.54
N LYS A 103 1.00 -8.66 -17.54
CA LYS A 103 0.88 -7.67 -18.61
C LYS A 103 0.42 -6.35 -17.99
N ASP A 104 1.20 -5.31 -18.21
CA ASP A 104 0.93 -3.94 -17.71
C ASP A 104 0.90 -3.81 -16.17
N VAL A 105 1.60 -4.72 -15.47
CA VAL A 105 1.93 -4.61 -14.03
C VAL A 105 3.38 -4.17 -13.91
N ASP A 106 3.65 -3.10 -13.17
CA ASP A 106 4.98 -2.48 -13.08
C ASP A 106 5.86 -3.09 -11.97
N ALA A 107 5.28 -3.56 -10.87
CA ALA A 107 6.00 -4.18 -9.75
C ALA A 107 5.09 -5.08 -8.90
N ILE A 108 5.70 -5.89 -8.03
CA ILE A 108 4.96 -6.56 -6.94
C ILE A 108 5.33 -5.96 -5.58
N LEU A 109 4.35 -5.92 -4.67
CA LEU A 109 4.52 -5.63 -3.26
C LEU A 109 4.37 -6.94 -2.49
N SER A 110 5.46 -7.45 -1.89
CA SER A 110 5.47 -8.76 -1.23
C SER A 110 5.68 -8.63 0.27
N VAL A 111 4.64 -9.04 1.05
CA VAL A 111 4.64 -8.95 2.50
C VAL A 111 5.52 -10.01 3.13
N CYS A 112 6.20 -9.66 4.24
CA CYS A 112 6.96 -10.59 5.06
C CYS A 112 6.11 -11.81 5.45
N PRO A 113 6.66 -13.05 5.38
CA PRO A 113 5.95 -14.24 5.81
C PRO A 113 5.40 -14.08 7.23
N TYR A 114 4.13 -14.40 7.40
CA TYR A 114 3.37 -14.23 8.62
C TYR A 114 3.04 -15.57 9.28
N TYR A 115 2.66 -15.57 10.56
CA TYR A 115 2.19 -16.71 11.35
C TYR A 115 3.32 -17.69 11.73
N ASN A 116 4.05 -18.28 10.77
CA ASN A 116 5.13 -19.26 11.02
C ASN A 116 6.46 -18.64 11.47
N LYS A 117 6.57 -17.29 11.53
CA LYS A 117 7.66 -16.51 12.13
C LYS A 117 9.06 -16.99 11.74
N PRO A 118 9.47 -16.91 10.48
CA PRO A 118 10.79 -17.32 10.04
C PRO A 118 11.90 -16.48 10.69
N THR A 119 13.09 -17.07 10.81
CA THR A 119 14.31 -16.33 11.20
C THR A 119 14.68 -15.32 10.09
N GLN A 120 15.61 -14.40 10.36
CA GLN A 120 16.09 -13.45 9.35
C GLN A 120 16.70 -14.14 8.13
N GLU A 121 17.40 -15.25 8.32
CA GLU A 121 17.90 -16.05 7.19
C GLU A 121 16.74 -16.73 6.43
N GLY A 122 15.72 -17.21 7.11
CA GLY A 122 14.50 -17.74 6.45
C GLY A 122 13.77 -16.67 5.63
N ILE A 123 13.69 -15.43 6.14
CA ILE A 123 13.13 -14.27 5.42
C ILE A 123 13.98 -13.95 4.18
N TYR A 124 15.32 -13.94 4.32
CA TYR A 124 16.22 -13.71 3.20
C TYR A 124 16.04 -14.77 2.11
N GLN A 125 16.05 -16.06 2.46
CA GLN A 125 15.87 -17.14 1.49
C GLN A 125 14.49 -17.09 0.82
N HIS A 126 13.44 -16.73 1.55
CA HIS A 126 12.11 -16.51 1.00
C HIS A 126 12.12 -15.43 -0.09
N PHE A 127 12.65 -14.24 0.21
CA PHE A 127 12.66 -13.13 -0.74
C PHE A 127 13.66 -13.32 -1.89
N LYS A 128 14.76 -14.05 -1.66
CA LYS A 128 15.64 -14.51 -2.73
C LYS A 128 14.85 -15.28 -3.81
N ILE A 129 14.10 -16.30 -3.39
CA ILE A 129 13.30 -17.13 -4.30
C ILE A 129 12.18 -16.29 -4.97
N VAL A 130 11.56 -15.37 -4.22
CA VAL A 130 10.55 -14.43 -4.77
C VAL A 130 11.17 -13.54 -5.84
N ALA A 131 12.35 -12.99 -5.59
CA ALA A 131 13.05 -12.12 -6.54
C ALA A 131 13.45 -12.90 -7.82
N GLU A 132 13.94 -14.13 -7.66
CA GLU A 132 14.30 -15.01 -8.79
C GLU A 132 13.08 -15.42 -9.63
N ALA A 133 11.90 -15.59 -9.01
CA ALA A 133 10.66 -15.99 -9.71
C ALA A 133 9.89 -14.81 -10.32
N SER A 134 10.12 -13.59 -9.85
CA SER A 134 9.32 -12.44 -10.28
C SER A 134 9.74 -11.91 -11.65
N PRO A 135 8.80 -11.78 -12.61
CA PRO A 135 9.08 -11.20 -13.92
C PRO A 135 9.16 -9.66 -13.89
N VAL A 136 8.81 -9.04 -12.76
CA VAL A 136 8.80 -7.58 -12.55
C VAL A 136 9.53 -7.23 -11.24
N PRO A 137 9.94 -5.98 -11.02
CA PRO A 137 10.56 -5.53 -9.77
C PRO A 137 9.75 -5.87 -8.53
N VAL A 138 10.45 -6.08 -7.42
CA VAL A 138 9.89 -6.46 -6.12
C VAL A 138 10.07 -5.32 -5.12
N ILE A 139 8.99 -4.95 -4.44
CA ILE A 139 9.00 -4.10 -3.26
C ILE A 139 8.74 -4.99 -2.04
N LEU A 140 9.67 -5.04 -1.11
CA LEU A 140 9.48 -5.74 0.16
C LEU A 140 8.40 -5.03 0.99
N TYR A 141 7.72 -5.78 1.87
CA TYR A 141 6.76 -5.16 2.78
C TYR A 141 6.91 -5.74 4.19
N THR A 142 7.29 -4.89 5.14
CA THR A 142 7.35 -5.26 6.56
C THR A 142 6.24 -4.56 7.34
N VAL A 143 5.45 -5.34 8.10
CA VAL A 143 4.33 -4.86 8.93
C VAL A 143 4.15 -5.74 10.16
N PRO A 144 5.08 -5.67 11.14
CA PRO A 144 5.12 -6.59 12.28
C PRO A 144 3.82 -6.65 13.09
N GLY A 145 3.08 -5.55 13.18
CA GLY A 145 1.78 -5.49 13.86
C GLY A 145 0.71 -6.42 13.24
N ARG A 146 0.88 -6.84 11.98
CA ARG A 146 -0.02 -7.78 11.29
C ARG A 146 0.58 -9.16 11.09
N THR A 147 1.88 -9.23 10.82
CA THR A 147 2.56 -10.48 10.46
C THR A 147 3.17 -11.21 11.66
N SER A 148 3.40 -10.52 12.78
CA SER A 148 4.24 -10.98 13.89
C SER A 148 5.66 -11.36 13.43
N SER A 149 6.09 -10.91 12.27
CA SER A 149 7.43 -11.06 11.68
C SER A 149 7.92 -9.71 11.20
N ASN A 150 9.21 -9.46 11.33
CA ASN A 150 9.84 -8.21 10.90
C ASN A 150 11.01 -8.51 9.96
N ILE A 151 11.11 -7.80 8.84
CA ILE A 151 12.31 -7.78 8.02
C ILE A 151 13.26 -6.78 8.65
N ALA A 152 14.32 -7.25 9.31
CA ALA A 152 15.30 -6.37 9.92
C ALA A 152 16.00 -5.50 8.86
N ALA A 153 16.50 -4.32 9.26
CA ALA A 153 17.22 -3.43 8.34
C ALA A 153 18.41 -4.14 7.66
N SER A 154 19.18 -4.94 8.41
CA SER A 154 20.31 -5.71 7.86
C SER A 154 19.88 -6.72 6.78
N THR A 155 18.76 -7.42 6.99
CA THR A 155 18.19 -8.37 6.02
C THR A 155 17.69 -7.65 4.76
N THR A 156 16.99 -6.52 4.93
CA THR A 156 16.54 -5.67 3.83
C THR A 156 17.70 -5.18 3.00
N LEU A 157 18.75 -4.63 3.63
CA LEU A 157 19.93 -4.11 2.95
C LEU A 157 20.71 -5.22 2.22
N ARG A 158 20.84 -6.40 2.82
CA ARG A 158 21.44 -7.57 2.17
C ARG A 158 20.66 -7.95 0.91
N LEU A 159 19.33 -8.04 0.98
CA LEU A 159 18.47 -8.30 -0.18
C LEU A 159 18.61 -7.22 -1.26
N ALA A 160 18.64 -5.95 -0.88
CA ALA A 160 18.79 -4.83 -1.80
C ALA A 160 20.16 -4.83 -2.53
N HIS A 161 21.23 -5.32 -1.89
CA HIS A 161 22.54 -5.46 -2.51
C HIS A 161 22.66 -6.71 -3.40
N ASP A 162 22.05 -7.83 -2.98
CA ASP A 162 22.19 -9.11 -3.67
C ASP A 162 21.26 -9.23 -4.89
N PHE A 163 20.14 -8.48 -4.92
CA PHE A 163 19.11 -8.58 -5.96
C PHE A 163 18.73 -7.23 -6.55
N SER A 164 19.17 -6.92 -7.74
CA SER A 164 18.91 -5.63 -8.41
C SER A 164 17.43 -5.38 -8.74
N ASN A 165 16.60 -6.42 -8.80
CA ASN A 165 15.16 -6.33 -8.99
C ASN A 165 14.38 -6.16 -7.67
N ILE A 166 15.03 -6.19 -6.50
CA ILE A 166 14.42 -5.73 -5.24
C ILE A 166 14.68 -4.23 -5.14
N ILE A 167 13.68 -3.42 -5.50
CA ILE A 167 13.82 -1.99 -5.75
C ILE A 167 13.44 -1.09 -4.56
N GLY A 168 12.89 -1.66 -3.50
CA GLY A 168 12.48 -0.87 -2.34
C GLY A 168 11.80 -1.70 -1.25
N ILE A 169 11.42 -1.02 -0.18
CA ILE A 169 10.63 -1.56 0.92
C ILE A 169 9.50 -0.61 1.31
N LYS A 170 8.29 -1.15 1.48
CA LYS A 170 7.22 -0.53 2.26
C LYS A 170 7.44 -0.84 3.73
N GLU A 171 7.76 0.19 4.50
CA GLU A 171 8.12 0.09 5.90
C GLU A 171 6.93 0.54 6.77
N ALA A 172 6.34 -0.39 7.49
CA ALA A 172 5.19 -0.19 8.36
C ALA A 172 5.41 -0.79 9.77
N SER A 173 6.67 -0.82 10.22
CA SER A 173 6.98 -1.27 11.59
C SER A 173 6.71 -0.20 12.63
N GLY A 174 6.71 1.07 12.25
CA GLY A 174 6.71 2.21 13.17
C GLY A 174 8.02 2.39 13.97
N ASN A 175 9.03 1.58 13.69
CA ASN A 175 10.33 1.64 14.36
C ASN A 175 11.27 2.63 13.65
N LEU A 176 11.35 3.85 14.16
CA LEU A 176 12.17 4.91 13.57
C LEU A 176 13.66 4.54 13.50
N ASP A 177 14.21 3.84 14.50
CA ASP A 177 15.60 3.42 14.48
C ASP A 177 15.89 2.47 13.32
N GLN A 178 14.99 1.51 13.05
CA GLN A 178 15.10 0.62 11.89
C GLN A 178 15.02 1.41 10.58
N ILE A 179 14.07 2.34 10.49
CA ILE A 179 13.87 3.17 9.29
C ILE A 179 15.10 4.04 9.03
N TYR A 180 15.68 4.65 10.06
CA TYR A 180 16.91 5.45 9.93
C TYR A 180 18.11 4.61 9.49
N GLN A 181 18.22 3.35 9.95
CA GLN A 181 19.27 2.44 9.45
C GLN A 181 19.08 2.12 7.96
N LEU A 182 17.86 1.96 7.51
CA LEU A 182 17.55 1.76 6.10
C LEU A 182 17.89 3.01 5.27
N LEU A 183 17.40 4.19 5.67
CA LEU A 183 17.65 5.46 4.98
C LEU A 183 19.14 5.78 4.86
N LYS A 184 19.90 5.52 5.94
CA LYS A 184 21.35 5.78 5.99
C LYS A 184 22.18 4.87 5.08
N ASN A 185 21.77 3.59 4.96
CA ASN A 185 22.65 2.56 4.38
C ASN A 185 22.09 1.96 3.07
N ARG A 186 20.94 2.44 2.58
CA ARG A 186 20.33 1.93 1.34
C ARG A 186 21.25 2.16 0.13
N PRO A 187 21.28 1.22 -0.84
CA PRO A 187 21.94 1.47 -2.11
C PRO A 187 21.22 2.57 -2.90
N GLU A 188 21.94 3.19 -3.83
CA GLU A 188 21.38 4.22 -4.70
C GLU A 188 20.14 3.71 -5.46
N GLY A 189 19.07 4.48 -5.47
CA GLY A 189 17.81 4.14 -6.15
C GLY A 189 16.92 3.16 -5.39
N PHE A 190 17.33 2.63 -4.23
CA PHE A 190 16.47 1.79 -3.41
C PHE A 190 15.46 2.63 -2.63
N LEU A 191 14.16 2.35 -2.82
CA LEU A 191 13.06 3.13 -2.25
C LEU A 191 12.75 2.74 -0.80
N ILE A 192 12.63 3.72 0.08
CA ILE A 192 12.06 3.55 1.42
C ILE A 192 10.71 4.25 1.43
N ILE A 193 9.65 3.47 1.44
CA ILE A 193 8.27 3.92 1.30
C ILE A 193 7.55 3.75 2.64
N SER A 194 6.95 4.81 3.17
CA SER A 194 6.13 4.71 4.38
C SER A 194 4.94 3.77 4.15
N GLY A 195 4.67 2.90 5.13
CA GLY A 195 3.46 2.08 5.16
C GLY A 195 2.42 2.56 6.18
N ASP A 196 2.64 3.75 6.76
CA ASP A 196 1.83 4.34 7.82
C ASP A 196 1.57 5.82 7.54
N ASP A 197 0.30 6.17 7.31
CA ASP A 197 -0.12 7.53 6.98
C ASP A 197 0.23 8.53 8.09
N GLY A 198 0.10 8.10 9.36
CA GLY A 198 0.29 8.96 10.53
C GLY A 198 1.74 9.41 10.74
N ILE A 199 2.72 8.63 10.33
CA ILE A 199 4.14 8.95 10.48
C ILE A 199 4.81 9.30 9.15
N THR A 200 4.06 9.43 8.07
CA THR A 200 4.62 9.74 6.74
C THR A 200 5.38 11.05 6.72
N LEU A 201 4.85 12.12 7.30
CA LEU A 201 5.51 13.43 7.31
C LEU A 201 6.90 13.41 7.96
N PRO A 202 7.12 12.89 9.19
CA PRO A 202 8.46 12.78 9.76
C PRO A 202 9.38 11.85 8.96
N LEU A 203 8.87 10.82 8.30
CA LEU A 203 9.68 9.96 7.44
C LEU A 203 10.15 10.67 6.15
N LEU A 204 9.30 11.50 5.54
CA LEU A 204 9.69 12.36 4.42
C LEU A 204 10.79 13.34 4.85
N ALA A 205 10.69 13.92 6.05
CA ALA A 205 11.73 14.79 6.60
C ALA A 205 13.06 14.06 6.83
N ALA A 206 13.01 12.75 7.11
CA ALA A 206 14.19 11.90 7.23
C ALA A 206 14.74 11.39 5.88
N GLY A 207 14.05 11.63 4.76
CA GLY A 207 14.49 11.27 3.41
C GLY A 207 13.80 10.03 2.81
N ALA A 208 12.62 9.63 3.32
CA ALA A 208 11.78 8.62 2.68
C ALA A 208 11.26 9.10 1.30
N ASP A 209 10.95 8.16 0.41
CA ASP A 209 10.62 8.44 -0.99
C ASP A 209 9.12 8.63 -1.23
N GLY A 210 8.29 8.37 -0.23
CA GLY A 210 6.83 8.48 -0.36
C GLY A 210 6.10 7.56 0.61
N VAL A 211 4.88 7.20 0.23
CA VAL A 211 3.98 6.39 1.06
C VAL A 211 3.10 5.47 0.20
N ILE A 212 2.75 4.31 0.72
CA ILE A 212 1.61 3.52 0.24
C ILE A 212 0.48 3.69 1.25
N SER A 213 -0.45 4.59 0.93
CA SER A 213 -1.44 5.19 1.81
C SER A 213 -2.77 4.43 1.86
N VAL A 214 -3.45 4.51 2.97
CA VAL A 214 -4.86 4.13 3.15
C VAL A 214 -5.77 5.36 3.03
N VAL A 215 -5.46 6.46 3.71
CA VAL A 215 -6.31 7.68 3.70
C VAL A 215 -6.45 8.28 2.31
N ALA A 216 -5.48 8.08 1.42
CA ALA A 216 -5.54 8.54 0.03
C ALA A 216 -6.60 7.82 -0.84
N ASN A 217 -7.26 6.76 -0.36
CA ASN A 217 -8.50 6.27 -0.99
C ASN A 217 -9.64 7.31 -0.91
N ALA A 218 -9.74 8.04 0.21
CA ALA A 218 -10.79 9.02 0.46
C ALA A 218 -10.34 10.46 0.15
N PHE A 219 -9.13 10.83 0.54
CA PHE A 219 -8.56 12.16 0.36
C PHE A 219 -7.28 12.15 -0.48
N PRO A 220 -7.32 11.66 -1.73
CA PRO A 220 -6.13 11.50 -2.57
C PRO A 220 -5.41 12.83 -2.82
N GLY A 221 -6.13 13.88 -3.20
CA GLY A 221 -5.53 15.17 -3.54
C GLY A 221 -4.81 15.82 -2.35
N LYS A 222 -5.50 15.90 -1.21
CA LYS A 222 -4.97 16.54 0.01
C LYS A 222 -3.75 15.76 0.56
N PHE A 223 -3.82 14.43 0.59
CA PHE A 223 -2.71 13.62 1.09
C PHE A 223 -1.51 13.59 0.12
N SER A 224 -1.74 13.53 -1.19
CA SER A 224 -0.67 13.64 -2.18
C SER A 224 0.00 15.01 -2.18
N GLU A 225 -0.74 16.09 -1.91
CA GLU A 225 -0.16 17.41 -1.72
C GLU A 225 0.79 17.45 -0.51
N LEU A 226 0.38 16.91 0.65
CA LEU A 226 1.24 16.74 1.82
C LEU A 226 2.56 16.04 1.45
N VAL A 227 2.44 14.92 0.74
CA VAL A 227 3.61 14.10 0.36
C VAL A 227 4.53 14.86 -0.59
N ARG A 228 3.98 15.52 -1.62
CA ARG A 228 4.77 16.33 -2.56
C ARG A 228 5.47 17.51 -1.90
N LEU A 229 4.81 18.18 -0.96
CA LEU A 229 5.42 19.25 -0.15
C LEU A 229 6.55 18.70 0.71
N GLY A 230 6.34 17.57 1.37
CA GLY A 230 7.36 16.90 2.19
C GLY A 230 8.59 16.49 1.37
N LEU A 231 8.39 15.93 0.17
CA LEU A 231 9.48 15.56 -0.75
C LEU A 231 10.28 16.77 -1.26
N LYS A 232 9.66 17.96 -1.32
CA LYS A 232 10.34 19.23 -1.66
C LYS A 232 11.04 19.89 -0.47
N GLY A 233 10.83 19.40 0.74
CA GLY A 233 11.33 20.02 1.97
C GLY A 233 10.44 21.15 2.53
N ASP A 234 9.26 21.35 1.96
CA ASP A 234 8.28 22.39 2.37
C ASP A 234 7.44 21.90 3.55
N PHE A 235 8.08 21.67 4.69
CA PHE A 235 7.44 21.04 5.85
C PHE A 235 6.40 21.93 6.56
N ALA A 236 6.47 23.24 6.45
CA ALA A 236 5.51 24.14 7.13
C ALA A 236 4.08 23.99 6.56
N PRO A 237 3.84 24.07 5.25
CA PRO A 237 2.53 23.78 4.68
C PRO A 237 2.15 22.29 4.79
N ALA A 238 3.10 21.34 4.58
CA ALA A 238 2.83 19.92 4.73
C ALA A 238 2.30 19.57 6.13
N ARG A 239 2.85 20.19 7.18
CA ARG A 239 2.42 19.98 8.56
C ARG A 239 0.98 20.47 8.81
N LYS A 240 0.52 21.51 8.14
CA LYS A 240 -0.88 21.96 8.25
C LYS A 240 -1.82 20.86 7.74
N ILE A 241 -1.54 20.33 6.55
CA ILE A 241 -2.35 19.24 5.98
C ILE A 241 -2.28 17.98 6.85
N HIS A 242 -1.10 17.68 7.41
CA HIS A 242 -0.95 16.54 8.32
C HIS A 242 -1.88 16.65 9.53
N PHE A 243 -1.92 17.80 10.20
CA PHE A 243 -2.77 17.99 11.36
C PHE A 243 -4.26 18.11 11.01
N GLU A 244 -4.62 18.48 9.80
CA GLU A 244 -6.00 18.40 9.32
C GLU A 244 -6.47 16.95 9.14
N LEU A 245 -5.57 16.03 8.80
CA LEU A 245 -5.90 14.64 8.48
C LEU A 245 -5.65 13.65 9.63
N ILE A 246 -4.82 13.99 10.62
CA ILE A 246 -4.31 13.02 11.61
C ILE A 246 -5.42 12.35 12.43
N ASP A 247 -6.44 13.09 12.83
CA ASP A 247 -7.56 12.54 13.61
C ASP A 247 -8.38 11.57 12.76
N LEU A 248 -8.59 11.88 11.48
CA LEU A 248 -9.24 10.96 10.56
C LEU A 248 -8.38 9.72 10.33
N ILE A 249 -7.07 9.90 10.08
CA ILE A 249 -6.13 8.77 9.91
C ILE A 249 -6.25 7.81 11.10
N ASN A 250 -6.20 8.33 12.33
CA ASN A 250 -6.34 7.51 13.53
C ASN A 250 -7.69 6.79 13.61
N ALA A 251 -8.78 7.49 13.29
CA ALA A 251 -10.14 6.92 13.28
C ALA A 251 -10.29 5.79 12.24
N LEU A 252 -9.64 5.90 11.07
CA LEU A 252 -9.71 4.88 10.01
C LEU A 252 -9.11 3.53 10.43
N PHE A 253 -8.28 3.49 11.47
CA PHE A 253 -7.64 2.27 11.97
C PHE A 253 -8.16 1.80 13.34
N ALA A 254 -9.03 2.55 14.01
CA ALA A 254 -9.44 2.30 15.39
C ALA A 254 -10.15 0.93 15.59
N ASP A 255 -11.01 0.50 14.66
CA ASP A 255 -11.63 -0.83 14.65
C ASP A 255 -10.94 -1.78 13.62
N GLY A 256 -9.68 -1.48 13.26
CA GLY A 256 -8.95 -2.19 12.23
C GLY A 256 -9.21 -1.65 10.81
N SER A 257 -8.42 -2.14 9.87
CA SER A 257 -8.47 -1.72 8.46
C SER A 257 -8.76 -2.96 7.59
N PRO A 258 -9.63 -2.85 6.55
CA PRO A 258 -10.11 -1.62 5.88
C PRO A 258 -11.50 -1.10 6.31
N GLY A 259 -12.09 -1.57 7.42
CA GLY A 259 -13.44 -1.15 7.83
C GLY A 259 -13.61 0.36 7.85
N GLY A 260 -12.68 1.10 8.50
CA GLY A 260 -12.76 2.55 8.62
C GLY A 260 -12.68 3.30 7.30
N ILE A 261 -11.77 2.90 6.40
CA ILE A 261 -11.68 3.56 5.08
C ILE A 261 -12.89 3.25 4.20
N LYS A 262 -13.48 2.06 4.29
CA LYS A 262 -14.73 1.75 3.57
C LYS A 262 -15.92 2.55 4.10
N ALA A 263 -16.00 2.77 5.43
CA ALA A 263 -16.97 3.68 6.02
C ALA A 263 -16.81 5.12 5.50
N ALA A 264 -15.59 5.63 5.41
CA ALA A 264 -15.32 6.94 4.83
C ALA A 264 -15.75 7.03 3.37
N LEU A 265 -15.41 6.03 2.55
CA LEU A 265 -15.79 5.98 1.13
C LEU A 265 -17.32 5.86 0.95
N ASN A 266 -18.02 5.14 1.83
CA ASN A 266 -19.47 5.06 1.82
C ASN A 266 -20.10 6.41 2.13
N LEU A 267 -19.64 7.12 3.15
CA LEU A 267 -20.08 8.48 3.49
C LEU A 267 -19.86 9.47 2.34
N MET A 268 -18.85 9.24 1.49
CA MET A 268 -18.56 10.01 0.28
C MET A 268 -19.35 9.54 -0.96
N GLY A 269 -20.17 8.47 -0.85
CA GLY A 269 -20.96 7.92 -1.95
C GLY A 269 -20.17 7.16 -3.03
N LEU A 270 -18.98 6.66 -2.66
CA LEU A 270 -18.07 5.98 -3.58
C LEU A 270 -18.24 4.45 -3.59
N CYS A 271 -18.60 3.83 -2.46
CA CYS A 271 -18.91 2.40 -2.38
C CYS A 271 -19.82 2.07 -1.19
N GLU A 272 -20.29 0.82 -1.12
CA GLU A 272 -20.94 0.27 0.07
C GLU A 272 -19.91 -0.01 1.18
N GLU A 273 -20.34 0.09 2.46
CA GLU A 273 -19.51 -0.18 3.64
C GLU A 273 -19.41 -1.69 3.94
N ILE A 274 -19.10 -2.48 2.93
CA ILE A 274 -19.08 -3.94 3.04
C ILE A 274 -17.65 -4.45 3.06
N VAL A 275 -17.33 -5.23 4.09
CA VAL A 275 -16.11 -6.02 4.22
C VAL A 275 -16.46 -7.49 4.29
N ARG A 276 -15.54 -8.37 3.88
CA ARG A 276 -15.73 -9.82 3.97
C ARG A 276 -15.25 -10.37 5.32
N LEU A 277 -15.97 -11.33 5.86
CA LEU A 277 -15.52 -12.06 7.05
C LEU A 277 -14.09 -12.59 6.86
N PRO A 278 -13.27 -12.57 7.92
CA PRO A 278 -13.61 -12.33 9.33
C PRO A 278 -13.73 -10.84 9.72
N LEU A 279 -13.55 -9.91 8.79
CA LEU A 279 -13.74 -8.49 9.05
C LEU A 279 -15.23 -8.16 9.13
N VAL A 280 -15.56 -7.12 9.90
CA VAL A 280 -16.91 -6.57 10.03
C VAL A 280 -16.86 -5.06 9.84
N PRO A 281 -17.98 -4.42 9.44
CA PRO A 281 -18.06 -2.95 9.39
C PRO A 281 -17.73 -2.33 10.75
N VAL A 282 -17.30 -1.08 10.74
CA VAL A 282 -17.00 -0.33 11.97
C VAL A 282 -18.26 -0.16 12.84
N ASN A 283 -18.07 0.00 14.15
CA ASN A 283 -19.19 0.25 15.06
C ASN A 283 -19.83 1.62 14.81
N LYS A 284 -21.05 1.82 15.32
CA LYS A 284 -21.85 3.03 15.06
C LYS A 284 -21.20 4.32 15.60
N GLU A 285 -20.51 4.24 16.70
CA GLU A 285 -19.83 5.40 17.33
C GLU A 285 -18.65 5.84 16.46
N LEU A 286 -17.83 4.88 16.00
CA LEU A 286 -16.73 5.16 15.10
C LEU A 286 -17.22 5.68 13.74
N HIS A 287 -18.30 5.12 13.19
CA HIS A 287 -18.91 5.63 11.95
C HIS A 287 -19.33 7.10 12.09
N LYS A 288 -19.97 7.50 13.23
CA LYS A 288 -20.32 8.90 13.51
C LYS A 288 -19.09 9.79 13.64
N LEU A 289 -18.04 9.29 14.29
CA LEU A 289 -16.78 10.03 14.42
C LEU A 289 -16.14 10.27 13.05
N ILE A 290 -16.02 9.23 12.22
CA ILE A 290 -15.49 9.34 10.85
C ILE A 290 -16.29 10.39 10.06
N LYS A 291 -17.65 10.34 10.12
CA LYS A 291 -18.48 11.34 9.46
C LYS A 291 -18.16 12.76 9.92
N LYS A 292 -18.11 12.99 11.23
CA LYS A 292 -17.78 14.30 11.80
C LYS A 292 -16.42 14.81 11.31
N LEU A 293 -15.41 13.93 11.27
CA LEU A 293 -14.05 14.29 10.84
C LEU A 293 -14.00 14.61 9.34
N ILE A 294 -14.73 13.87 8.50
CA ILE A 294 -14.87 14.18 7.08
C ILE A 294 -15.52 15.55 6.87
N ASP A 295 -16.60 15.85 7.59
CA ASP A 295 -17.32 17.13 7.51
C ASP A 295 -16.43 18.33 7.94
N GLN A 296 -15.38 18.11 8.75
CA GLN A 296 -14.40 19.13 9.16
C GLN A 296 -13.27 19.35 8.15
N ILE A 297 -12.97 18.35 7.29
CA ILE A 297 -11.89 18.41 6.31
C ILE A 297 -12.36 19.04 4.99
N ASN A 298 -13.64 18.92 4.65
CA ASN A 298 -14.29 19.51 3.47
C ASN A 298 -14.66 20.96 3.73
#